data_6965b68aff2c5c38d6de450211e67fa9
#
_entry.id   6965b68aff2c5c38d6de450211e67fa9
#
_cell.length_a   1.000
_cell.length_b   1.000
_cell.length_c   1.000
_cell.angle_alpha   90.00
_cell.angle_beta   90.00
_cell.angle_gamma   90.00
#
_symmetry.space_group_name_H-M   'P 1'
#
loop_
_entity.id
_entity.type
_entity.pdbx_description
1 polymer ?
#
loop_
_entity_poly.entity_id
_entity_poly.type
_entity_poly.pdbx_seq_one_letter_code
_entity_poly.pdbx_strand_id
1 'polypeptide(L)'
;MFTGLVEETGKLEKKVKTGEGFQFTFSASKIFDDLDIGSSISVNGCCLTVVKKEDKTFSVDAIEETLKKTDLGMLEVGNRVNLERPLKADARLGGHFVLGHVDTTGIVKEVKELSNSHFMKITFPDKFKSYLIYVGSVSIDGVSMTVAELEDNWFGVGIIPFTWQETVFSDKKVGDKVNLEFDVLGKYVERIMEGKQDNSPIV
;
A
#
# COMPACT_ATOMS: atom_id res chain seq x y z
N MET A 1 4.36 -4.32 -10.68
CA MET A 1 4.65 -2.89 -10.43
C MET A 1 3.36 -2.11 -10.62
N PHE A 2 3.14 -1.11 -9.76
CA PHE A 2 1.95 -0.28 -9.67
C PHE A 2 2.36 1.19 -9.65
N THR A 3 1.41 2.09 -9.60
CA THR A 3 1.65 3.55 -9.62
C THR A 3 1.28 4.23 -8.31
N GLY A 4 0.50 3.56 -7.46
CA GLY A 4 -0.11 4.15 -6.29
C GLY A 4 -1.36 4.98 -6.62
N LEU A 5 -1.95 4.78 -7.79
CA LEU A 5 -3.23 5.35 -8.17
C LEU A 5 -4.32 4.27 -8.06
N VAL A 6 -5.03 4.30 -6.95
CA VAL A 6 -6.14 3.37 -6.68
C VAL A 6 -7.22 3.52 -7.76
N GLU A 7 -7.60 2.39 -8.37
CA GLU A 7 -8.60 2.37 -9.43
C GLU A 7 -10.03 2.27 -8.90
N GLU A 8 -10.20 1.50 -7.83
CA GLU A 8 -11.46 1.39 -7.07
C GLU A 8 -11.23 0.87 -5.66
N THR A 9 -12.25 0.93 -4.83
CA THR A 9 -12.29 0.20 -3.56
C THR A 9 -13.13 -1.07 -3.72
N GLY A 10 -12.52 -2.21 -3.39
CA GLY A 10 -13.22 -3.49 -3.27
C GLY A 10 -13.70 -3.73 -1.85
N LYS A 11 -14.39 -4.85 -1.63
CA LYS A 11 -14.89 -5.26 -0.31
C LYS A 11 -14.48 -6.70 -0.04
N LEU A 12 -14.02 -6.99 1.18
CA LEU A 12 -13.74 -8.36 1.61
C LEU A 12 -15.06 -9.10 1.84
N GLU A 13 -15.33 -10.11 1.00
CA GLU A 13 -16.53 -10.93 1.07
C GLU A 13 -16.31 -12.23 1.84
N LYS A 14 -15.08 -12.77 1.80
CA LYS A 14 -14.75 -14.02 2.48
C LYS A 14 -13.30 -14.05 2.90
N LYS A 15 -13.03 -14.61 4.09
CA LYS A 15 -11.69 -14.85 4.64
C LYS A 15 -11.64 -16.29 5.16
N VAL A 16 -10.77 -17.10 4.60
CA VAL A 16 -10.63 -18.52 4.97
C VAL A 16 -9.19 -18.79 5.35
N LYS A 17 -8.99 -19.37 6.52
CA LYS A 17 -7.65 -19.80 6.95
C LYS A 17 -7.16 -20.95 6.08
N THR A 18 -5.92 -20.86 5.58
CA THR A 18 -5.28 -21.87 4.72
C THR A 18 -3.86 -22.07 5.22
N GLY A 19 -3.64 -23.13 6.00
CA GLY A 19 -2.37 -23.33 6.70
C GLY A 19 -2.08 -22.17 7.67
N GLU A 20 -0.91 -21.56 7.55
CA GLU A 20 -0.52 -20.37 8.33
C GLU A 20 -0.92 -19.04 7.68
N GLY A 21 -1.52 -19.11 6.48
CA GLY A 21 -1.99 -17.95 5.73
C GLY A 21 -3.51 -17.85 5.70
N PHE A 22 -4.00 -16.97 4.80
CA PHE A 22 -5.42 -16.81 4.50
C PHE A 22 -5.64 -16.72 2.99
N GLN A 23 -6.75 -17.29 2.55
CA GLN A 23 -7.36 -16.95 1.27
C GLN A 23 -8.41 -15.87 1.50
N PHE A 24 -8.28 -14.77 0.78
CA PHE A 24 -9.23 -13.66 0.79
C PHE A 24 -10.01 -13.65 -0.52
N THR A 25 -11.32 -13.39 -0.45
CA THR A 25 -12.16 -13.16 -1.61
C THR A 25 -12.71 -11.75 -1.55
N PHE A 26 -12.42 -10.96 -2.56
CA PHE A 26 -12.85 -9.56 -2.67
C PHE A 26 -13.85 -9.39 -3.81
N SER A 27 -14.83 -8.51 -3.62
CA SER A 27 -15.66 -8.01 -4.71
C SER A 27 -15.00 -6.78 -5.36
N ALA A 28 -15.14 -6.67 -6.68
CA ALA A 28 -14.68 -5.56 -7.49
C ALA A 28 -15.62 -5.33 -8.68
N SER A 29 -15.53 -4.18 -9.33
CA SER A 29 -16.34 -3.85 -10.49
C SER A 29 -15.54 -3.26 -11.65
N LYS A 30 -14.84 -2.14 -11.44
CA LYS A 30 -14.13 -1.42 -12.51
C LYS A 30 -12.93 -2.20 -13.07
N ILE A 31 -12.18 -2.87 -12.18
CA ILE A 31 -10.95 -3.59 -12.56
C ILE A 31 -11.24 -5.00 -13.07
N PHE A 32 -12.47 -5.49 -12.91
CA PHE A 32 -12.79 -6.91 -13.05
C PHE A 32 -12.62 -7.45 -14.47
N ASP A 33 -12.91 -6.62 -15.48
CA ASP A 33 -12.87 -7.04 -16.90
C ASP A 33 -11.45 -7.37 -17.39
N ASP A 34 -10.43 -6.78 -16.80
CA ASP A 34 -9.00 -6.95 -17.17
C ASP A 34 -8.19 -7.52 -15.99
N LEU A 35 -8.80 -8.41 -15.21
CA LEU A 35 -8.18 -9.10 -14.09
C LEU A 35 -8.34 -10.61 -14.28
N ASP A 36 -7.27 -11.33 -14.65
CA ASP A 36 -7.31 -12.77 -14.90
C ASP A 36 -6.63 -13.56 -13.78
N ILE A 37 -6.92 -14.87 -13.72
CA ILE A 37 -6.18 -15.82 -12.86
C ILE A 37 -4.70 -15.77 -13.24
N GLY A 38 -3.82 -15.66 -12.25
CA GLY A 38 -2.39 -15.45 -12.43
C GLY A 38 -1.95 -13.99 -12.52
N SER A 39 -2.89 -13.04 -12.69
CA SER A 39 -2.57 -11.62 -12.65
C SER A 39 -2.15 -11.17 -11.25
N SER A 40 -1.23 -10.21 -11.18
CA SER A 40 -0.97 -9.47 -9.95
C SER A 40 -2.11 -8.46 -9.70
N ILE A 41 -2.39 -8.21 -8.44
CA ILE A 41 -3.30 -7.17 -7.96
C ILE A 41 -2.72 -6.55 -6.69
N SER A 42 -2.75 -5.24 -6.57
CA SER A 42 -2.45 -4.54 -5.32
C SER A 42 -3.71 -4.47 -4.46
N VAL A 43 -3.65 -5.00 -3.26
CA VAL A 43 -4.72 -4.92 -2.24
C VAL A 43 -4.16 -4.17 -1.04
N ASN A 44 -4.66 -2.96 -0.76
CA ASN A 44 -4.09 -2.05 0.23
C ASN A 44 -2.56 -1.94 0.10
N GLY A 45 -2.05 -1.80 -1.14
CA GLY A 45 -0.61 -1.68 -1.41
C GLY A 45 0.17 -3.00 -1.37
N CYS A 46 -0.46 -4.12 -1.07
CA CYS A 46 0.19 -5.42 -1.08
C CYS A 46 -0.04 -6.13 -2.43
N CYS A 47 1.04 -6.47 -3.14
CA CYS A 47 0.99 -7.24 -4.38
C CYS A 47 0.64 -8.70 -4.06
N LEU A 48 -0.49 -9.15 -4.59
CA LEU A 48 -0.99 -10.52 -4.47
C LEU A 48 -1.30 -11.09 -5.86
N THR A 49 -1.39 -12.41 -5.95
CA THR A 49 -1.74 -13.10 -7.19
C THR A 49 -3.17 -13.57 -7.15
N VAL A 50 -3.94 -13.28 -8.18
CA VAL A 50 -5.30 -13.80 -8.35
C VAL A 50 -5.25 -15.30 -8.58
N VAL A 51 -5.85 -16.08 -7.69
CA VAL A 51 -5.90 -17.55 -7.76
C VAL A 51 -7.27 -18.08 -8.20
N LYS A 52 -8.31 -17.24 -8.08
CA LYS A 52 -9.68 -17.58 -8.46
C LYS A 52 -10.42 -16.34 -8.90
N LYS A 53 -11.31 -16.47 -9.90
CA LYS A 53 -12.18 -15.41 -10.39
C LYS A 53 -13.57 -15.97 -10.64
N GLU A 54 -14.60 -15.38 -10.04
CA GLU A 54 -16.00 -15.79 -10.16
C GLU A 54 -16.92 -14.58 -10.15
N ASP A 55 -17.80 -14.45 -11.15
CA ASP A 55 -18.75 -13.33 -11.30
C ASP A 55 -18.07 -11.96 -11.08
N LYS A 56 -18.34 -11.31 -9.94
CA LYS A 56 -17.76 -10.02 -9.54
C LYS A 56 -16.79 -10.15 -8.38
N THR A 57 -16.24 -11.34 -8.14
CA THR A 57 -15.31 -11.61 -7.06
C THR A 57 -14.04 -12.26 -7.57
N PHE A 58 -12.93 -11.98 -6.91
CA PHE A 58 -11.67 -12.65 -7.11
C PHE A 58 -11.07 -13.08 -5.77
N SER A 59 -10.28 -14.13 -5.78
CA SER A 59 -9.59 -14.59 -4.57
C SER A 59 -8.09 -14.53 -4.76
N VAL A 60 -7.41 -14.23 -3.65
CA VAL A 60 -5.96 -14.16 -3.53
C VAL A 60 -5.51 -14.91 -2.29
N ASP A 61 -4.30 -15.49 -2.32
CA ASP A 61 -3.70 -16.11 -1.16
C ASP A 61 -2.65 -15.18 -0.55
N ALA A 62 -2.70 -15.00 0.78
CA ALA A 62 -1.67 -14.30 1.54
C ALA A 62 -0.99 -15.30 2.48
N ILE A 63 0.31 -15.46 2.31
CA ILE A 63 1.15 -16.35 3.12
C ILE A 63 1.53 -15.65 4.45
N GLU A 64 2.06 -16.43 5.39
CA GLU A 64 2.46 -15.96 6.71
C GLU A 64 3.36 -14.71 6.67
N GLU A 65 4.35 -14.68 5.77
CA GLU A 65 5.29 -13.56 5.64
C GLU A 65 4.57 -12.25 5.22
N THR A 66 3.58 -12.35 4.34
CA THR A 66 2.73 -11.21 3.94
C THR A 66 1.92 -10.71 5.14
N LEU A 67 1.33 -11.61 5.91
CA LEU A 67 0.51 -11.25 7.08
C LEU A 67 1.33 -10.60 8.21
N LYS A 68 2.61 -10.95 8.35
CA LYS A 68 3.52 -10.33 9.33
C LYS A 68 3.83 -8.88 9.02
N LYS A 69 3.90 -8.52 7.74
CA LYS A 69 4.32 -7.17 7.29
C LYS A 69 3.16 -6.23 6.98
N THR A 70 1.94 -6.76 6.84
CA THR A 70 0.77 -6.00 6.40
C THR A 70 -0.36 -6.02 7.44
N ASP A 71 -1.34 -5.15 7.23
CA ASP A 71 -2.59 -5.16 8.00
C ASP A 71 -3.62 -6.18 7.49
N LEU A 72 -3.32 -6.90 6.37
CA LEU A 72 -4.27 -7.82 5.72
C LEU A 72 -4.83 -8.89 6.69
N GLY A 73 -3.99 -9.36 7.60
CA GLY A 73 -4.42 -10.34 8.62
C GLY A 73 -5.52 -9.81 9.56
N MET A 74 -5.65 -8.49 9.69
CA MET A 74 -6.62 -7.82 10.56
C MET A 74 -7.95 -7.50 9.85
N LEU A 75 -8.00 -7.64 8.51
CA LEU A 75 -9.22 -7.39 7.75
C LEU A 75 -10.34 -8.34 8.19
N GLU A 76 -11.54 -7.80 8.31
CA GLU A 76 -12.77 -8.52 8.59
C GLU A 76 -13.71 -8.47 7.39
N VAL A 77 -14.58 -9.48 7.25
CA VAL A 77 -15.61 -9.50 6.20
C VAL A 77 -16.44 -8.22 6.27
N GLY A 78 -16.57 -7.56 5.15
CA GLY A 78 -17.22 -6.25 5.03
C GLY A 78 -16.26 -5.07 4.96
N ASN A 79 -14.98 -5.23 5.34
CA ASN A 79 -14.01 -4.14 5.20
C ASN A 79 -13.75 -3.80 3.73
N ARG A 80 -13.59 -2.51 3.45
CA ARG A 80 -13.15 -2.01 2.14
C ARG A 80 -11.63 -2.11 2.02
N VAL A 81 -11.16 -2.28 0.80
CA VAL A 81 -9.73 -2.30 0.45
C VAL A 81 -9.48 -1.49 -0.82
N ASN A 82 -8.35 -0.84 -0.93
CA ASN A 82 -7.87 -0.20 -2.14
C ASN A 82 -7.41 -1.26 -3.13
N LEU A 83 -7.79 -1.11 -4.40
CA LEU A 83 -7.42 -2.02 -5.47
C LEU A 83 -6.76 -1.25 -6.63
N GLU A 84 -5.66 -1.80 -7.11
CA GLU A 84 -4.95 -1.30 -8.30
C GLU A 84 -4.41 -2.48 -9.11
N ARG A 85 -4.65 -2.50 -10.43
CA ARG A 85 -4.04 -3.46 -11.36
C ARG A 85 -2.59 -3.06 -11.67
N PRO A 86 -1.76 -3.99 -12.15
CA PRO A 86 -0.40 -3.67 -12.60
C PRO A 86 -0.40 -2.60 -13.69
N LEU A 87 0.61 -1.72 -13.63
CA LEU A 87 0.85 -0.72 -14.66
C LEU A 87 1.06 -1.38 -16.02
N LYS A 88 0.30 -0.99 -17.03
CA LYS A 88 0.52 -1.39 -18.44
C LYS A 88 1.78 -0.70 -18.99
N ALA A 89 2.50 -1.38 -19.90
CA ALA A 89 3.77 -0.89 -20.44
C ALA A 89 3.65 0.44 -21.20
N ASP A 90 2.48 0.74 -21.75
CA ASP A 90 2.14 1.96 -22.50
C ASP A 90 1.37 3.00 -21.67
N ALA A 91 1.14 2.74 -20.38
CA ALA A 91 0.42 3.66 -19.49
C ALA A 91 1.35 4.72 -18.88
N ARG A 92 0.75 5.80 -18.38
CA ARG A 92 1.48 6.86 -17.68
C ARG A 92 1.71 6.46 -16.21
N LEU A 93 2.90 6.78 -15.71
CA LEU A 93 3.20 6.71 -14.27
C LEU A 93 2.69 8.00 -13.61
N GLY A 94 1.46 7.96 -13.08
CA GLY A 94 0.81 9.14 -12.48
C GLY A 94 1.16 9.39 -11.01
N GLY A 95 1.72 8.39 -10.31
CA GLY A 95 2.22 8.48 -8.93
C GLY A 95 3.75 8.29 -8.90
N HIS A 96 4.22 7.22 -8.22
CA HIS A 96 5.63 6.84 -8.19
C HIS A 96 5.77 5.32 -8.43
N PHE A 97 6.99 4.79 -8.39
CA PHE A 97 7.23 3.34 -8.51
C PHE A 97 6.78 2.61 -7.25
N VAL A 98 5.58 2.04 -7.28
CA VAL A 98 5.04 1.20 -6.21
C VAL A 98 5.17 -0.26 -6.63
N LEU A 99 5.91 -1.05 -5.86
CA LEU A 99 6.15 -2.46 -6.18
C LEU A 99 5.04 -3.36 -5.65
N GLY A 100 4.30 -2.91 -4.66
CA GLY A 100 3.37 -3.72 -3.88
C GLY A 100 4.08 -4.54 -2.81
N HIS A 101 5.31 -4.17 -2.48
CA HIS A 101 6.14 -4.84 -1.49
C HIS A 101 6.15 -4.04 -0.19
N VAL A 102 5.08 -4.20 0.59
CA VAL A 102 4.91 -3.51 1.88
C VAL A 102 6.12 -3.77 2.78
N ASP A 103 6.73 -2.70 3.28
CA ASP A 103 7.88 -2.76 4.18
C ASP A 103 7.47 -2.98 5.63
N THR A 104 6.40 -2.30 6.04
CA THR A 104 5.91 -2.30 7.41
C THR A 104 4.48 -1.76 7.47
N THR A 105 3.90 -1.76 8.66
CA THR A 105 2.69 -0.99 8.94
C THR A 105 3.02 0.26 9.76
N GLY A 106 2.31 1.36 9.46
CA GLY A 106 2.26 2.55 10.30
C GLY A 106 0.97 2.58 11.11
N ILE A 107 0.89 3.51 12.07
CA ILE A 107 -0.32 3.75 12.86
C ILE A 107 -0.80 5.18 12.60
N VAL A 108 -2.07 5.33 12.28
CA VAL A 108 -2.72 6.64 12.16
C VAL A 108 -2.72 7.32 13.52
N LYS A 109 -1.98 8.42 13.65
CA LYS A 109 -1.83 9.20 14.88
C LYS A 109 -2.82 10.36 14.98
N GLU A 110 -3.16 10.94 13.84
CA GLU A 110 -4.09 12.06 13.74
C GLU A 110 -4.80 12.01 12.39
N VAL A 111 -6.08 12.34 12.39
CA VAL A 111 -6.87 12.67 11.20
C VAL A 111 -7.53 13.99 11.45
N LYS A 112 -7.27 14.98 10.62
CA LYS A 112 -7.80 16.33 10.74
C LYS A 112 -8.47 16.73 9.43
N GLU A 113 -9.73 17.12 9.53
CA GLU A 113 -10.45 17.77 8.43
C GLU A 113 -10.04 19.24 8.34
N LEU A 114 -9.71 19.68 7.14
CA LEU A 114 -9.39 21.05 6.80
C LEU A 114 -10.45 21.60 5.85
N SER A 115 -10.41 22.89 5.54
CA SER A 115 -11.46 23.52 4.70
C SER A 115 -11.63 22.87 3.33
N ASN A 116 -10.55 22.42 2.68
CA ASN A 116 -10.56 21.84 1.34
C ASN A 116 -9.74 20.56 1.21
N SER A 117 -9.41 19.90 2.30
CA SER A 117 -8.57 18.70 2.31
C SER A 117 -8.67 17.98 3.65
N HIS A 118 -8.03 16.83 3.75
CA HIS A 118 -7.78 16.16 5.02
C HIS A 118 -6.27 16.09 5.26
N PHE A 119 -5.88 16.03 6.51
CA PHE A 119 -4.50 15.83 6.90
C PHE A 119 -4.40 14.60 7.81
N MET A 120 -3.46 13.70 7.50
CA MET A 120 -3.26 12.48 8.26
C MET A 120 -1.82 12.39 8.72
N LYS A 121 -1.60 12.15 10.03
CA LYS A 121 -0.28 11.81 10.59
C LYS A 121 -0.18 10.33 10.82
N ILE A 122 0.96 9.75 10.42
CA ILE A 122 1.20 8.31 10.50
C ILE A 122 2.56 8.09 11.13
N THR A 123 2.62 7.22 12.15
CA THR A 123 3.88 6.78 12.74
C THR A 123 4.51 5.68 11.92
N PHE A 124 5.82 5.57 11.99
CA PHE A 124 6.57 4.49 11.34
C PHE A 124 7.75 4.04 12.23
N PRO A 125 8.26 2.80 12.06
CA PRO A 125 9.42 2.33 12.80
C PRO A 125 10.70 3.07 12.40
N ASP A 126 11.51 3.47 13.36
CA ASP A 126 12.72 4.31 13.23
C ASP A 126 13.70 3.80 12.16
N LYS A 127 13.83 2.48 12.00
CA LYS A 127 14.70 1.86 10.99
C LYS A 127 14.41 2.24 9.53
N PHE A 128 13.26 2.85 9.26
CA PHE A 128 12.86 3.28 7.92
C PHE A 128 12.99 4.80 7.69
N LYS A 129 13.55 5.52 8.66
CA LYS A 129 13.67 6.99 8.61
C LYS A 129 14.46 7.48 7.38
N SER A 130 15.50 6.74 6.97
CA SER A 130 16.32 7.07 5.80
C SER A 130 15.58 7.03 4.46
N TYR A 131 14.42 6.34 4.41
CA TYR A 131 13.63 6.21 3.17
C TYR A 131 12.58 7.32 2.98
N LEU A 132 12.37 8.15 4.00
CA LEU A 132 11.43 9.27 3.93
C LEU A 132 12.17 10.59 3.79
N ILE A 133 11.72 11.41 2.87
CA ILE A 133 12.21 12.79 2.71
C ILE A 133 11.03 13.75 2.62
N TYR A 134 11.22 14.98 3.07
CA TYR A 134 10.23 16.04 2.90
C TYR A 134 9.95 16.26 1.40
N VAL A 135 8.68 16.34 1.03
CA VAL A 135 8.19 16.41 -0.36
C VAL A 135 8.54 15.15 -1.20
N GLY A 136 8.97 14.07 -0.56
CA GLY A 136 9.14 12.77 -1.22
C GLY A 136 7.84 11.98 -1.31
N SER A 137 7.89 10.85 -2.00
CA SER A 137 6.75 9.95 -2.16
C SER A 137 6.78 8.81 -1.15
N VAL A 138 5.59 8.39 -0.73
CA VAL A 138 5.37 7.18 0.08
C VAL A 138 4.04 6.56 -0.34
N SER A 139 3.98 5.24 -0.37
CA SER A 139 2.72 4.51 -0.58
C SER A 139 2.08 4.18 0.76
N ILE A 140 0.82 4.58 0.95
CA ILE A 140 0.00 4.32 2.14
C ILE A 140 -1.23 3.55 1.71
N ASP A 141 -1.39 2.29 2.16
CA ASP A 141 -2.44 1.38 1.69
C ASP A 141 -2.57 1.37 0.14
N GLY A 142 -1.44 1.45 -0.56
CA GLY A 142 -1.37 1.47 -2.02
C GLY A 142 -1.64 2.84 -2.66
N VAL A 143 -1.87 3.89 -1.88
CA VAL A 143 -2.04 5.25 -2.40
C VAL A 143 -0.72 5.99 -2.41
N SER A 144 -0.29 6.51 -3.56
CA SER A 144 0.89 7.37 -3.70
C SER A 144 0.61 8.73 -3.06
N MET A 145 1.36 9.06 -2.02
CA MET A 145 1.19 10.30 -1.27
C MET A 145 2.50 11.07 -1.18
N THR A 146 2.39 12.40 -1.10
CA THR A 146 3.53 13.27 -0.86
C THR A 146 3.67 13.56 0.63
N VAL A 147 4.87 13.40 1.17
CA VAL A 147 5.20 13.73 2.56
C VAL A 147 5.17 15.25 2.74
N ALA A 148 4.18 15.77 3.45
CA ALA A 148 3.99 17.21 3.70
C ALA A 148 4.63 17.68 5.01
N GLU A 149 4.75 16.80 6.00
CA GLU A 149 5.48 17.00 7.25
C GLU A 149 6.30 15.76 7.55
N LEU A 150 7.49 15.90 8.11
CA LEU A 150 8.38 14.79 8.47
C LEU A 150 9.06 15.09 9.79
N GLU A 151 8.93 14.16 10.72
CA GLU A 151 9.56 14.16 12.03
C GLU A 151 10.25 12.81 12.29
N ASP A 152 10.88 12.67 13.43
CA ASP A 152 11.71 11.49 13.74
C ASP A 152 10.96 10.16 13.65
N ASN A 153 9.68 10.10 14.06
CA ASN A 153 8.91 8.87 14.16
C ASN A 153 7.50 8.95 13.57
N TRP A 154 7.20 10.02 12.83
CA TRP A 154 5.94 10.19 12.11
C TRP A 154 6.12 11.11 10.91
N PHE A 155 5.25 10.97 9.94
CA PHE A 155 5.10 11.88 8.81
C PHE A 155 3.63 12.26 8.63
N GLY A 156 3.40 13.38 7.97
CA GLY A 156 2.08 13.88 7.64
C GLY A 156 1.88 13.97 6.14
N VAL A 157 0.65 13.69 5.70
CA VAL A 157 0.23 13.81 4.30
C VAL A 157 -1.04 14.64 4.18
N GLY A 158 -1.08 15.50 3.15
CA GLY A 158 -2.29 16.21 2.76
C GLY A 158 -3.08 15.38 1.74
N ILE A 159 -4.37 15.17 2.01
CA ILE A 159 -5.24 14.32 1.19
C ILE A 159 -6.33 15.19 0.57
N ILE A 160 -6.39 15.26 -0.76
CA ILE A 160 -7.44 15.99 -1.48
C ILE A 160 -8.79 15.27 -1.34
N PRO A 161 -9.94 15.97 -1.45
CA PRO A 161 -11.26 15.37 -1.26
C PRO A 161 -11.51 14.15 -2.15
N PHE A 162 -11.07 14.19 -3.39
CA PHE A 162 -11.20 13.07 -4.33
C PHE A 162 -10.51 11.80 -3.80
N THR A 163 -9.23 11.89 -3.41
CA THR A 163 -8.48 10.75 -2.86
C THR A 163 -9.10 10.24 -1.56
N TRP A 164 -9.57 11.16 -0.70
CA TRP A 164 -10.24 10.80 0.53
C TRP A 164 -11.50 9.96 0.30
N GLN A 165 -12.31 10.32 -0.68
CA GLN A 165 -13.58 9.65 -0.99
C GLN A 165 -13.41 8.34 -1.76
N GLU A 166 -12.47 8.31 -2.70
CA GLU A 166 -12.26 7.16 -3.62
C GLU A 166 -11.38 6.06 -3.02
N THR A 167 -10.81 6.25 -1.84
CA THR A 167 -9.93 5.28 -1.17
C THR A 167 -10.45 4.91 0.23
N VAL A 168 -9.79 3.93 0.86
CA VAL A 168 -10.09 3.54 2.25
C VAL A 168 -9.66 4.59 3.28
N PHE A 169 -9.08 5.72 2.87
CA PHE A 169 -8.69 6.76 3.82
C PHE A 169 -9.88 7.32 4.59
N SER A 170 -11.06 7.42 3.96
CA SER A 170 -12.30 7.87 4.62
C SER A 170 -12.78 6.94 5.74
N ASP A 171 -12.35 5.70 5.76
CA ASP A 171 -12.71 4.71 6.80
C ASP A 171 -11.72 4.73 7.97
N LYS A 172 -10.52 5.32 7.78
CA LYS A 172 -9.43 5.28 8.76
C LYS A 172 -9.66 6.22 9.94
N LYS A 173 -9.31 5.73 11.12
CA LYS A 173 -9.41 6.44 12.40
C LYS A 173 -8.07 6.41 13.13
N VAL A 174 -7.92 7.29 14.12
CA VAL A 174 -6.76 7.27 15.01
C VAL A 174 -6.66 5.91 15.69
N GLY A 175 -5.47 5.31 15.62
CA GLY A 175 -5.17 3.96 16.10
C GLY A 175 -5.19 2.88 15.04
N ASP A 176 -5.76 3.13 13.87
CA ASP A 176 -5.79 2.14 12.78
C ASP A 176 -4.40 1.95 12.18
N LYS A 177 -4.15 0.73 11.70
CA LYS A 177 -2.96 0.41 10.92
C LYS A 177 -3.16 0.76 9.45
N VAL A 178 -2.06 1.14 8.81
CA VAL A 178 -1.94 1.32 7.36
C VAL A 178 -0.68 0.64 6.86
N ASN A 179 -0.72 0.05 5.68
CA ASN A 179 0.44 -0.52 5.02
C ASN A 179 1.33 0.61 4.47
N LEU A 180 2.62 0.51 4.69
CA LEU A 180 3.61 1.47 4.20
C LEU A 180 4.60 0.76 3.26
N GLU A 181 4.75 1.32 2.06
CA GLU A 181 5.83 1.00 1.15
C GLU A 181 6.61 2.29 0.87
N PHE A 182 7.90 2.29 1.19
CA PHE A 182 8.78 3.42 0.91
C PHE A 182 9.30 3.36 -0.52
N ASP A 183 9.61 4.52 -1.09
CA ASP A 183 10.10 4.60 -2.46
C ASP A 183 11.34 3.73 -2.65
N VAL A 184 11.28 2.85 -3.65
CA VAL A 184 12.34 1.89 -3.96
C VAL A 184 13.67 2.57 -4.27
N LEU A 185 13.66 3.81 -4.79
CA LEU A 185 14.86 4.57 -5.07
C LEU A 185 15.67 4.85 -3.79
N GLY A 186 15.00 5.17 -2.68
CA GLY A 186 15.64 5.34 -1.37
C GLY A 186 16.36 4.08 -0.91
N LYS A 187 15.74 2.91 -1.08
CA LYS A 187 16.31 1.61 -0.71
C LYS A 187 17.58 1.28 -1.52
N TYR A 188 17.58 1.56 -2.82
CA TYR A 188 18.79 1.36 -3.65
C TYR A 188 19.89 2.34 -3.30
N VAL A 189 19.57 3.61 -3.05
CA VAL A 189 20.57 4.61 -2.62
C VAL A 189 21.22 4.20 -1.32
N GLU A 190 20.45 3.82 -0.30
CA GLU A 190 20.99 3.35 0.99
C GLU A 190 21.93 2.16 0.79
N ARG A 191 21.51 1.14 0.05
CA ARG A 191 22.32 -0.06 -0.21
C ARG A 191 23.64 0.24 -0.93
N ILE A 192 23.63 1.18 -1.87
CA ILE A 192 24.84 1.62 -2.59
C ILE A 192 25.78 2.38 -1.65
N MET A 193 25.24 3.21 -0.75
CA MET A 193 26.03 3.97 0.20
C MET A 193 26.68 3.08 1.27
N GLU A 194 25.97 2.08 1.78
CA GLU A 194 26.52 1.08 2.70
C GLU A 194 27.69 0.30 2.07
N GLY A 195 27.53 -0.18 0.82
CA GLY A 195 28.61 -0.90 0.11
C GLY A 195 29.88 -0.08 -0.16
N LYS A 196 29.77 1.26 -0.12
CA LYS A 196 30.95 2.14 -0.24
C LYS A 196 31.70 2.35 1.07
N GLN A 197 31.06 2.12 2.22
CA GLN A 197 31.75 2.19 3.54
C GLN A 197 32.62 0.97 3.80
N ASP A 198 32.33 -0.15 3.18
CA ASP A 198 33.09 -1.41 3.29
C ASP A 198 34.23 -1.51 2.26
N ASN A 199 34.93 -0.50 1.89
CA ASN A 199 36.15 -0.43 1.05
C ASN A 199 36.60 -1.74 0.34
N SER A 200 35.70 -2.68 0.11
CA SER A 200 35.96 -3.90 -0.65
C SER A 200 35.67 -3.63 -2.11
N PRO A 201 36.60 -3.84 -3.04
CA PRO A 201 36.34 -3.71 -4.45
C PRO A 201 35.22 -4.68 -4.84
N ILE A 202 34.20 -4.16 -5.53
CA ILE A 202 33.19 -4.98 -6.18
C ILE A 202 33.93 -5.77 -7.27
N VAL A 203 34.15 -7.07 -7.03
CA VAL A 203 34.69 -8.02 -8.02
C VAL A 203 33.52 -8.57 -8.84
#